data_9263052cf549d637381d02a4f1246a68
#
_entry.id   9263052cf549d637381d02a4f1246a68
#
_cell.length_a   1.000
_cell.length_b   1.000
_cell.length_c   1.000
_cell.angle_alpha   90.00
_cell.angle_beta   90.00
_cell.angle_gamma   90.00
#
_symmetry.space_group_name_H-M   'P 1'
#
loop_
_entity.id
_entity.type
_entity.pdbx_description
1 polymer ?
#
loop_
_entity_poly.entity_id
_entity_poly.type
_entity_poly.pdbx_seq_one_letter_code
_entity_poly.pdbx_strand_id
1 'polypeptide(L)' 'FKAEDVNWDELHDIGIMKDELELSGELDTLLKGEKTKVIPLKLVLLGVDVVMDATLQLVRKGEAPLLEIQGVTPLGR' A
#
# COMPACT_ATOMS: atom_id res chain seq x y z
N PHE A 1 0.46 -11.80 -9.30
CA PHE A 1 0.71 -12.07 -7.86
C PHE A 1 -0.55 -12.55 -7.17
N LYS A 2 -0.38 -13.26 -6.08
CA LYS A 2 -1.49 -13.75 -5.28
C LYS A 2 -1.64 -12.89 -4.04
N ALA A 3 -2.86 -12.80 -3.51
CA ALA A 3 -3.10 -12.00 -2.30
C ALA A 3 -2.27 -12.51 -1.13
N GLU A 4 -2.05 -13.81 -1.05
CA GLU A 4 -1.25 -14.39 0.04
C GLU A 4 0.24 -14.11 -0.08
N ASP A 5 0.69 -13.64 -1.25
CA ASP A 5 2.08 -13.26 -1.44
C ASP A 5 2.37 -11.87 -0.86
N VAL A 6 1.33 -11.12 -0.54
CA VAL A 6 1.47 -9.77 0.00
C VAL A 6 1.65 -9.83 1.51
N ASN A 7 2.58 -9.07 2.03
CA ASN A 7 2.79 -8.99 3.48
C ASN A 7 1.77 -8.00 4.07
N TRP A 8 0.61 -8.54 4.42
CA TRP A 8 -0.48 -7.72 4.95
C TRP A 8 -0.18 -7.10 6.31
N ASP A 9 0.70 -7.72 7.08
CA ASP A 9 1.11 -7.16 8.37
C ASP A 9 1.81 -5.82 8.19
N GLU A 10 2.69 -5.74 7.19
CA GLU A 10 3.37 -4.48 6.90
C GLU A 10 2.40 -3.41 6.43
N LEU A 11 1.45 -3.80 5.58
CA LEU A 11 0.45 -2.87 5.09
C LEU A 11 -0.46 -2.39 6.20
N HIS A 12 -0.81 -3.27 7.11
CA HIS A 12 -1.65 -2.91 8.25
C HIS A 12 -0.95 -1.87 9.13
N ASP A 13 0.36 -1.98 9.27
CA ASP A 13 1.14 -1.04 10.08
C ASP A 13 1.10 0.39 9.52
N ILE A 14 0.91 0.52 8.23
CA ILE A 14 0.81 1.85 7.59
C ILE A 14 -0.63 2.23 7.27
N GLY A 15 -1.59 1.53 7.88
CA GLY A 15 -2.99 1.89 7.79
C GLY A 15 -3.72 1.36 6.57
N ILE A 16 -3.13 0.42 5.85
CA ILE A 16 -3.76 -0.16 4.68
C ILE A 16 -4.42 -1.49 5.07
N MET A 17 -5.71 -1.58 4.81
CA MET A 17 -6.47 -2.80 5.09
C MET A 17 -6.77 -3.53 3.81
N LYS A 18 -6.68 -4.86 3.86
CA LYS A 18 -7.02 -5.69 2.71
C LYS A 18 -8.45 -5.46 2.26
N ASP A 19 -9.36 -5.37 3.22
CA ASP A 19 -10.78 -5.17 2.92
C ASP A 19 -11.02 -3.88 2.16
N GLU A 20 -10.31 -2.83 2.54
CA GLU A 20 -10.44 -1.55 1.86
C GLU A 20 -9.95 -1.62 0.43
N LEU A 21 -8.86 -2.34 0.20
CA LEU A 21 -8.34 -2.52 -1.14
C LEU A 21 -9.29 -3.34 -2.00
N GLU A 22 -9.93 -4.33 -1.42
CA GLU A 22 -10.92 -5.13 -2.13
C GLU A 22 -12.13 -4.30 -2.53
N LEU A 23 -12.61 -3.48 -1.62
CA LEU A 23 -13.79 -2.65 -1.87
C LEU A 23 -13.54 -1.61 -2.95
N SER A 24 -12.33 -1.06 -3.00
CA SER A 24 -11.99 -0.03 -3.98
C SER A 24 -11.55 -0.60 -5.31
N GLY A 25 -11.29 -1.92 -5.36
CA GLY A 25 -10.76 -2.56 -6.55
C GLY A 25 -9.25 -2.44 -6.70
N GLU A 26 -8.59 -1.78 -5.78
CA GLU A 26 -7.15 -1.59 -5.85
C GLU A 26 -6.38 -2.89 -5.62
N LEU A 27 -6.99 -3.83 -4.90
CA LEU A 27 -6.35 -5.12 -4.67
C LEU A 27 -6.08 -5.84 -5.99
N ASP A 28 -7.05 -5.84 -6.90
CA ASP A 28 -6.87 -6.45 -8.21
C ASP A 28 -5.73 -5.80 -8.98
N THR A 29 -5.67 -4.47 -8.95
CA THR A 29 -4.61 -3.71 -9.62
C THR A 29 -3.25 -4.09 -9.06
N LEU A 30 -3.17 -4.18 -7.73
CA LEU A 30 -1.93 -4.52 -7.05
C LEU A 30 -1.48 -5.93 -7.42
N LEU A 31 -2.41 -6.88 -7.44
CA LEU A 31 -2.08 -8.27 -7.75
C LEU A 31 -1.69 -8.48 -9.20
N LYS A 32 -2.07 -7.56 -10.07
CA LYS A 32 -1.62 -7.61 -11.46
C LYS A 32 -0.22 -7.06 -11.65
N GLY A 33 0.38 -6.53 -10.61
CA GLY A 33 1.69 -5.90 -10.70
C GLY A 33 1.63 -4.48 -11.24
N GLU A 34 0.45 -3.88 -11.23
CA GLU A 34 0.26 -2.52 -11.68
C GLU A 34 0.25 -1.55 -10.50
N LYS A 35 0.54 -0.30 -10.78
CA LYS A 35 0.53 0.74 -9.75
C LYS A 35 -0.92 1.07 -9.39
N THR A 36 -1.23 1.11 -8.11
CA THR A 36 -2.55 1.49 -7.65
C THR A 36 -2.75 3.00 -7.80
N LYS A 37 -3.99 3.43 -7.61
CA LYS A 37 -4.29 4.85 -7.49
C LYS A 37 -3.71 5.36 -6.18
N VAL A 38 -3.72 6.68 -6.03
CA VAL A 38 -3.27 7.31 -4.79
C VAL A 38 -4.12 6.81 -3.63
N ILE A 39 -3.47 6.29 -2.61
CA ILE A 39 -4.14 5.74 -1.43
C ILE A 39 -3.62 6.50 -0.21
N PRO A 40 -4.51 6.99 0.65
CA PRO A 40 -4.06 7.65 1.89
C PRO A 40 -3.45 6.63 2.84
N LEU A 41 -2.25 6.90 3.30
CA LEU A 41 -1.57 6.10 4.30
C LEU A 41 -1.63 6.82 5.64
N LYS A 42 -1.83 6.05 6.69
CA LYS A 42 -1.87 6.59 8.04
C LYS A 42 -0.69 6.05 8.83
N LEU A 43 0.23 6.93 9.17
CA LEU A 43 1.42 6.57 9.92
C LEU A 43 1.39 7.24 11.29
N VAL A 44 1.93 6.54 12.28
CA VAL A 44 2.08 7.12 13.61
C VAL A 44 3.57 7.33 13.83
N LEU A 45 3.98 8.59 13.88
CA LEU A 45 5.38 8.96 14.08
C LEU A 45 5.49 9.78 15.35
N LEU A 46 6.26 9.28 16.34
CA LEU A 46 6.49 9.97 17.61
C LEU A 46 5.17 10.37 18.29
N GLY A 47 4.17 9.48 18.19
CA GLY A 47 2.88 9.74 18.82
C GLY A 47 1.96 10.68 18.06
N VAL A 48 2.34 11.06 16.85
CA VAL A 48 1.54 11.94 16.01
C VAL A 48 1.04 11.19 14.79
N ASP A 49 -0.24 11.29 14.50
CA ASP A 49 -0.82 10.68 13.30
C ASP A 49 -0.45 11.55 12.09
N VAL A 50 0.15 10.92 11.10
CA VAL A 50 0.52 11.59 9.86
C VAL A 50 -0.19 10.88 8.72
N VAL A 51 -0.92 11.64 7.90
CA VAL A 51 -1.61 11.09 6.73
C VAL A 51 -0.89 11.56 5.48
N MET A 52 -0.55 10.61 4.61
CA MET A 52 0.14 10.91 3.36
C MET A 52 -0.54 10.18 2.23
N ASP A 53 -0.46 10.74 1.03
CA ASP A 53 -0.92 10.06 -0.17
C ASP A 53 0.25 9.29 -0.80
N ALA A 54 -0.02 8.06 -1.22
CA ALA A 54 1.01 7.26 -1.86
C ALA A 54 0.38 6.30 -2.85
N THR A 55 1.18 5.84 -3.79
CA THR A 55 0.79 4.77 -4.69
C THR A 55 1.56 3.52 -4.32
N LEU A 56 0.94 2.37 -4.55
CA LEU A 56 1.53 1.08 -4.21
C LEU A 56 1.69 0.25 -5.47
N GLN A 57 2.73 -0.55 -5.49
CA GLN A 57 2.96 -1.47 -6.60
C GLN A 57 3.71 -2.68 -6.10
N LEU A 58 3.28 -3.87 -6.52
CA LEU A 58 4.03 -5.09 -6.25
C LEU A 58 5.00 -5.31 -7.40
N VAL A 59 6.26 -5.52 -7.05
CA VAL A 59 7.29 -5.82 -8.03
C VAL A 59 7.94 -7.14 -7.65
N ARG A 60 8.41 -7.86 -8.65
CA ARG A 60 9.10 -9.11 -8.40
C ARG A 60 10.59 -8.85 -8.26
N LYS A 61 11.12 -9.11 -7.08
CA LYS A 61 12.55 -9.06 -6.84
C LYS A 61 12.98 -10.40 -6.29
N GLY A 62 13.81 -11.11 -7.05
CA GLY A 62 14.24 -12.43 -6.67
C GLY A 62 13.07 -13.41 -6.66
N GLU A 63 12.93 -14.15 -5.59
CA GLU A 63 11.90 -15.18 -5.48
C GLU A 63 10.60 -14.72 -4.87
N ALA A 64 10.58 -13.53 -4.29
CA ALA A 64 9.41 -13.05 -3.59
C ALA A 64 8.99 -11.68 -4.10
N PRO A 65 7.68 -11.40 -4.10
CA PRO A 65 7.21 -10.07 -4.46
C PRO A 65 7.55 -9.07 -3.36
N LEU A 66 7.86 -7.86 -3.79
CA LEU A 66 8.17 -6.76 -2.89
C LEU A 66 7.16 -5.66 -3.12
N LEU A 67 6.63 -5.11 -2.05
CA LEU A 67 5.72 -3.96 -2.16
C LEU A 67 6.55 -2.68 -2.19
N GLU A 68 6.35 -1.90 -3.23
CA GLU A 68 6.97 -0.58 -3.33
C GLU A 68 5.93 0.49 -3.05
N ILE A 69 6.33 1.50 -2.28
CA ILE A 69 5.52 2.68 -2.02
C ILE A 69 6.14 3.82 -2.79
N GLN A 70 5.36 4.41 -3.69
CA GLN A 70 5.86 5.45 -4.59
C GLN A 70 5.00 6.69 -4.48
N GLY A 71 5.59 7.82 -4.84
CA GLY A 71 4.85 9.06 -4.93
C GLY A 71 4.27 9.54 -3.62
N VAL A 72 4.96 9.33 -2.51
CA VAL A 72 4.48 9.73 -1.19
C VAL A 72 4.42 11.24 -1.11
N THR A 73 3.24 11.76 -0.80
CA THR A 73 3.01 13.20 -0.69
C THR A 73 2.25 13.49 0.60
N PRO A 74 2.75 14.40 1.44
CA PRO A 74 2.02 14.77 2.65
C PRO A 74 0.69 15.44 2.31
N LEU A 75 -0.35 15.09 3.07
CA LEU A 75 -1.65 15.72 2.92
C LEU A 75 -1.71 17.01 3.71
N GLY A 76 -2.53 17.93 3.25
CA GLY A 76 -2.86 19.13 3.99
C GLY A 76 -1.84 20.25 3.94
N ARG A 77 -1.00 20.21 2.94
CA ARG A 77 -0.03 21.28 2.84
C ARG A 77 -0.47 22.44 1.95
#